data_622233b5ac278755e65de23394e6a038
#
_entry.id   622233b5ac278755e65de23394e6a038
#
_cell.length_a   1.000
_cell.length_b   1.000
_cell.length_c   1.000
_cell.angle_alpha   90.00
_cell.angle_beta   90.00
_cell.angle_gamma   90.00
#
_symmetry.space_group_name_H-M   'P 1'
#
loop_
_entity.id
_entity.type
_entity.pdbx_description
1 polymer ?
#
loop_
_entity_poly.entity_id
_entity_poly.type
_entity_poly.pdbx_seq_one_letter_code
_entity_poly.pdbx_strand_id
1 'polypeptide(L)'
;MEVVIHEDAASIAADTIEALVRSRPDAVLGLATGSSPLPAYQELIRRHDAGAGPSYATVRCFLLDEYVGLPPGHPESYRETIFRELTDRLGIARDRVASPDPSPEGLPSAGGRYEDAIVAAGGIDLQVLGIGADGHLAFNEPGSSLASLTRIKTLTEQTRRDNARFFGSVDDVPHHVLTQGLATILRADHLLLVASGLVKAGAVAAAVEGPVSASCPASVLQLHPHVSVLLDGAASWRLERADHYREVYAAKPDWQGL
;
A
#
# COMPACT_ATOMS: atom_id res chain seq x y z
N MET A 1 -14.33 -9.38 0.49
CA MET A 1 -13.18 -9.16 -0.43
C MET A 1 -13.69 -9.26 -1.85
N GLU A 2 -13.45 -8.27 -2.66
CA GLU A 2 -13.76 -8.26 -4.09
C GLU A 2 -12.46 -8.41 -4.89
N VAL A 3 -12.43 -9.36 -5.84
CA VAL A 3 -11.27 -9.61 -6.69
C VAL A 3 -11.60 -9.20 -8.12
N VAL A 4 -10.86 -8.25 -8.65
CA VAL A 4 -11.02 -7.70 -10.00
C VAL A 4 -9.80 -8.07 -10.83
N ILE A 5 -10.02 -8.81 -11.91
CA ILE A 5 -8.99 -9.20 -12.87
C ILE A 5 -9.22 -8.41 -14.15
N HIS A 6 -8.41 -7.38 -14.37
CA HIS A 6 -8.60 -6.45 -15.47
C HIS A 6 -7.27 -5.90 -15.98
N GLU A 7 -7.16 -5.68 -17.30
CA GLU A 7 -5.93 -5.13 -17.90
C GLU A 7 -5.67 -3.69 -17.42
N ASP A 8 -6.73 -2.92 -17.18
CA ASP A 8 -6.67 -1.54 -16.68
C ASP A 8 -6.79 -1.45 -15.14
N ALA A 9 -6.26 -2.42 -14.39
CA ALA A 9 -6.31 -2.44 -12.93
C ALA A 9 -5.81 -1.12 -12.30
N ALA A 10 -4.83 -0.47 -12.93
CA ALA A 10 -4.30 0.83 -12.49
C ALA A 10 -5.34 1.96 -12.62
N SER A 11 -6.11 2.00 -13.71
CA SER A 11 -7.18 2.97 -13.92
C SER A 11 -8.31 2.75 -12.92
N ILE A 12 -8.69 1.50 -12.66
CA ILE A 12 -9.71 1.15 -11.66
C ILE A 12 -9.28 1.56 -10.24
N ALA A 13 -7.98 1.40 -9.91
CA ALA A 13 -7.43 1.89 -8.66
C ALA A 13 -7.52 3.41 -8.55
N ALA A 14 -7.19 4.13 -9.63
CA ALA A 14 -7.31 5.57 -9.69
C ALA A 14 -8.77 6.02 -9.56
N ASP A 15 -9.72 5.36 -10.23
CA ASP A 15 -11.17 5.63 -10.11
C ASP A 15 -11.64 5.50 -8.65
N THR A 16 -11.20 4.44 -7.96
CA THR A 16 -11.54 4.18 -6.56
C THR A 16 -11.03 5.30 -5.64
N ILE A 17 -9.77 5.71 -5.82
CA ILE A 17 -9.18 6.81 -5.05
C ILE A 17 -9.88 8.13 -5.35
N GLU A 18 -10.13 8.45 -6.61
CA GLU A 18 -10.83 9.68 -7.01
C GLU A 18 -12.27 9.73 -6.51
N ALA A 19 -13.00 8.60 -6.56
CA ALA A 19 -14.36 8.50 -6.04
C ALA A 19 -14.41 8.84 -4.54
N LEU A 20 -13.46 8.31 -3.77
CA LEU A 20 -13.32 8.65 -2.36
C LEU A 20 -13.03 10.15 -2.18
N VAL A 21 -12.02 10.70 -2.86
CA VAL A 21 -11.65 12.12 -2.71
C VAL A 21 -12.76 13.06 -3.17
N ARG A 22 -13.55 12.70 -4.18
CA ARG A 22 -14.74 13.47 -4.61
C ARG A 22 -15.84 13.48 -3.54
N SER A 23 -16.06 12.33 -2.88
CA SER A 23 -17.06 12.21 -1.80
C SER A 23 -16.58 12.79 -0.49
N ARG A 24 -15.27 12.75 -0.22
CA ARG A 24 -14.60 13.20 1.01
C ARG A 24 -13.33 13.97 0.65
N PRO A 25 -13.39 15.28 0.40
CA PRO A 25 -12.23 16.06 -0.02
C PRO A 25 -11.07 16.10 1.00
N ASP A 26 -11.33 15.86 2.26
CA ASP A 26 -10.34 15.75 3.36
C ASP A 26 -9.98 14.31 3.70
N ALA A 27 -10.21 13.37 2.79
CA ALA A 27 -9.92 11.95 2.98
C ALA A 27 -8.49 11.70 3.46
N VAL A 28 -8.34 10.63 4.25
CA VAL A 28 -7.06 10.14 4.74
C VAL A 28 -6.64 8.91 3.92
N LEU A 29 -5.60 9.05 3.14
CA LEU A 29 -5.07 7.98 2.29
C LEU A 29 -3.86 7.31 2.94
N GLY A 30 -3.88 6.00 3.03
CA GLY A 30 -2.69 5.20 3.29
C GLY A 30 -1.97 4.89 1.98
N LEU A 31 -0.67 5.20 1.89
CA LEU A 31 0.10 5.09 0.66
C LEU A 31 1.19 4.04 0.77
N ALA A 32 1.35 3.26 -0.29
CA ALA A 32 2.43 2.29 -0.48
C ALA A 32 3.43 2.81 -1.50
N THR A 33 4.71 2.51 -1.30
CA THR A 33 5.75 2.67 -2.32
C THR A 33 5.89 1.39 -3.16
N GLY A 34 6.73 1.45 -4.19
CA GLY A 34 7.07 0.31 -5.02
C GLY A 34 6.32 0.24 -6.34
N SER A 35 6.65 -0.78 -7.14
CA SER A 35 6.20 -0.87 -8.53
C SER A 35 4.71 -1.18 -8.70
N SER A 36 4.05 -1.80 -7.73
CA SER A 36 2.64 -2.21 -7.84
C SER A 36 1.67 -1.02 -7.85
N PRO A 37 1.74 -0.04 -6.91
CA PRO A 37 0.83 1.10 -6.91
C PRO A 37 1.21 2.19 -7.93
N LEU A 38 2.48 2.22 -8.39
CA LEU A 38 2.99 3.29 -9.24
C LEU A 38 2.16 3.56 -10.51
N PRO A 39 1.66 2.55 -11.26
CA PRO A 39 0.81 2.82 -12.42
C PRO A 39 -0.49 3.54 -12.07
N ALA A 40 -1.10 3.23 -10.90
CA ALA A 40 -2.30 3.95 -10.45
C ALA A 40 -1.97 5.41 -10.08
N TYR A 41 -0.82 5.66 -9.44
CA TYR A 41 -0.36 7.01 -9.15
C TYR A 41 -0.08 7.82 -10.40
N GLN A 42 0.54 7.23 -11.40
CA GLN A 42 0.76 7.86 -12.71
C GLN A 42 -0.56 8.22 -13.40
N GLU A 43 -1.56 7.36 -13.29
CA GLU A 43 -2.89 7.65 -13.84
C GLU A 43 -3.59 8.80 -13.10
N LEU A 44 -3.51 8.86 -11.76
CA LEU A 44 -4.01 10.00 -10.97
C LEU A 44 -3.33 11.30 -11.39
N ILE A 45 -2.01 11.30 -11.55
CA ILE A 45 -1.24 12.46 -11.99
C ILE A 45 -1.65 12.89 -13.40
N ARG A 46 -1.77 11.95 -14.34
CA ARG A 46 -2.19 12.22 -15.71
C ARG A 46 -3.57 12.92 -15.76
N ARG A 47 -4.51 12.43 -14.93
CA ARG A 47 -5.86 13.01 -14.83
C ARG A 47 -5.82 14.40 -14.18
N HIS A 48 -5.02 14.55 -13.13
CA HIS A 48 -4.84 15.84 -12.46
C HIS A 48 -4.25 16.89 -13.40
N ASP A 49 -3.17 16.56 -14.10
CA ASP A 49 -2.52 17.44 -15.08
C ASP A 49 -3.46 17.83 -16.25
N ALA A 50 -4.40 16.95 -16.60
CA ALA A 50 -5.45 17.21 -17.59
C ALA A 50 -6.64 18.02 -17.03
N GLY A 51 -6.66 18.36 -15.75
CA GLY A 51 -7.78 19.07 -15.11
C GLY A 51 -9.05 18.22 -14.96
N ALA A 52 -8.96 16.88 -15.08
CA ALA A 52 -10.10 15.96 -15.00
C ALA A 52 -10.30 15.35 -13.60
N GLY A 53 -9.25 15.35 -12.76
CA GLY A 53 -9.26 14.81 -11.40
C GLY A 53 -9.91 15.73 -10.36
N PRO A 54 -10.16 15.25 -9.14
CA PRO A 54 -10.56 16.07 -8.02
C PRO A 54 -9.38 16.93 -7.51
N SER A 55 -9.66 17.90 -6.64
CA SER A 55 -8.62 18.59 -5.87
C SER A 55 -8.13 17.71 -4.74
N TYR A 56 -6.82 17.57 -4.60
CA TYR A 56 -6.17 16.83 -3.51
C TYR A 56 -5.63 17.74 -2.38
N ALA A 57 -5.88 19.05 -2.45
CA ALA A 57 -5.26 20.05 -1.56
C ALA A 57 -5.55 19.81 -0.06
N THR A 58 -6.66 19.17 0.28
CA THR A 58 -7.08 18.89 1.67
C THR A 58 -6.86 17.44 2.09
N VAL A 59 -6.46 16.57 1.18
CA VAL A 59 -6.15 15.16 1.45
C VAL A 59 -4.97 15.05 2.43
N ARG A 60 -5.04 14.10 3.35
CA ARG A 60 -3.94 13.71 4.24
C ARG A 60 -3.45 12.32 3.87
N CYS A 61 -2.16 12.09 4.05
CA CYS A 61 -1.54 10.82 3.68
C CYS A 61 -0.75 10.23 4.84
N PHE A 62 -0.81 8.90 4.97
CA PHE A 62 0.02 8.11 5.90
C PHE A 62 0.77 7.04 5.11
N LEU A 63 2.09 6.98 5.28
CA LEU A 63 2.93 5.97 4.64
C LEU A 63 2.90 4.66 5.43
N LEU A 64 3.04 3.53 4.73
CA LEU A 64 3.12 2.21 5.37
C LEU A 64 4.41 2.03 6.19
N ASP A 65 5.48 2.65 5.77
CA ASP A 65 6.81 2.39 6.31
C ASP A 65 7.81 3.52 6.05
N GLU A 66 8.96 3.45 6.72
CA GLU A 66 10.12 4.31 6.48
C GLU A 66 11.41 3.61 6.93
N TYR A 67 12.48 3.81 6.18
CA TYR A 67 13.82 3.33 6.53
C TYR A 67 14.38 4.05 7.76
N VAL A 68 15.02 3.28 8.66
CA VAL A 68 15.74 3.83 9.82
C VAL A 68 17.20 4.03 9.48
N GLY A 69 17.72 5.22 9.80
CA GLY A 69 19.14 5.55 9.64
C GLY A 69 19.51 6.25 8.35
N LEU A 70 18.57 6.52 7.45
CA LEU A 70 18.81 7.42 6.32
C LEU A 70 18.85 8.88 6.80
N PRO A 71 19.75 9.72 6.24
CA PRO A 71 19.75 11.14 6.54
C PRO A 71 18.45 11.81 6.07
N PRO A 72 18.00 12.89 6.74
CA PRO A 72 16.83 13.65 6.31
C PRO A 72 16.93 14.09 4.86
N GLY A 73 15.86 13.88 4.08
CA GLY A 73 15.82 14.23 2.66
C GLY A 73 16.58 13.27 1.74
N HIS A 74 17.00 12.11 2.23
CA HIS A 74 17.63 11.11 1.37
C HIS A 74 16.65 10.67 0.26
N PRO A 75 17.06 10.65 -1.02
CA PRO A 75 16.18 10.42 -2.17
C PRO A 75 15.47 9.05 -2.13
N GLU A 76 16.06 8.07 -1.44
CA GLU A 76 15.51 6.71 -1.31
C GLU A 76 14.74 6.51 0.00
N SER A 77 14.53 7.55 0.84
CA SER A 77 13.53 7.48 1.88
C SER A 77 12.15 7.34 1.25
N TYR A 78 11.25 6.57 1.86
CA TYR A 78 9.92 6.39 1.29
C TYR A 78 9.11 7.68 1.30
N ARG A 79 9.37 8.57 2.24
CA ARG A 79 8.78 9.90 2.27
C ARG A 79 9.15 10.73 1.04
N GLU A 80 10.44 10.81 0.69
CA GLU A 80 10.88 11.55 -0.50
C GLU A 80 10.42 10.87 -1.80
N THR A 81 10.37 9.53 -1.80
CA THR A 81 9.82 8.76 -2.91
C THR A 81 8.34 9.12 -3.15
N ILE A 82 7.50 9.13 -2.12
CA ILE A 82 6.09 9.49 -2.25
C ILE A 82 5.91 10.97 -2.64
N PHE A 83 6.74 11.87 -2.14
CA PHE A 83 6.72 13.26 -2.60
C PHE A 83 6.96 13.34 -4.10
N ARG A 84 8.02 12.72 -4.59
CA ARG A 84 8.41 12.72 -5.99
C ARG A 84 7.42 12.02 -6.91
N GLU A 85 6.92 10.85 -6.48
CA GLU A 85 6.11 9.96 -7.32
C GLU A 85 4.62 10.27 -7.30
N LEU A 86 4.13 11.02 -6.31
CA LEU A 86 2.70 11.27 -6.19
C LEU A 86 2.37 12.66 -5.63
N THR A 87 2.72 12.94 -4.37
CA THR A 87 2.04 14.01 -3.62
C THR A 87 2.42 15.41 -4.09
N ASP A 88 3.68 15.68 -4.46
CA ASP A 88 4.08 16.96 -5.03
C ASP A 88 3.39 17.20 -6.40
N ARG A 89 3.14 16.13 -7.17
CA ARG A 89 2.48 16.20 -8.48
C ARG A 89 0.97 16.43 -8.37
N LEU A 90 0.33 15.98 -7.30
CA LEU A 90 -1.09 16.20 -7.02
C LEU A 90 -1.36 17.47 -6.21
N GLY A 91 -0.32 18.24 -5.84
CA GLY A 91 -0.45 19.45 -5.04
C GLY A 91 -0.82 19.20 -3.57
N ILE A 92 -0.52 18.01 -3.04
CA ILE A 92 -0.70 17.71 -1.62
C ILE A 92 0.48 18.32 -0.86
N ALA A 93 0.19 19.21 0.11
CA ALA A 93 1.23 19.85 0.89
C ALA A 93 2.02 18.82 1.73
N ARG A 94 3.35 19.00 1.80
CA ARG A 94 4.25 18.02 2.44
C ARG A 94 3.99 17.82 3.94
N ASP A 95 3.42 18.81 4.63
CA ASP A 95 3.00 18.73 6.04
C ASP A 95 1.73 17.89 6.24
N ARG A 96 1.02 17.55 5.16
CA ARG A 96 -0.13 16.64 5.15
C ARG A 96 0.26 15.17 4.90
N VAL A 97 1.55 14.90 4.71
CA VAL A 97 2.08 13.56 4.47
C VAL A 97 2.88 13.11 5.70
N ALA A 98 2.33 12.17 6.45
CA ALA A 98 2.97 11.58 7.61
C ALA A 98 3.68 10.27 7.26
N SER A 99 4.89 10.10 7.78
CA SER A 99 5.64 8.84 7.79
C SER A 99 6.03 8.48 9.21
N PRO A 100 6.28 7.21 9.55
CA PRO A 100 6.87 6.87 10.83
C PRO A 100 8.19 7.62 11.03
N ASP A 101 8.42 8.16 12.23
CA ASP A 101 9.62 8.97 12.53
C ASP A 101 10.85 8.07 12.73
N PRO A 102 11.83 8.07 11.79
CA PRO A 102 12.99 7.20 11.87
C PRO A 102 14.14 7.81 12.70
N SER A 103 13.94 8.95 13.35
CA SER A 103 14.98 9.63 14.13
C SER A 103 15.46 8.76 15.29
N PRO A 104 16.79 8.66 15.54
CA PRO A 104 17.33 7.79 16.60
C PRO A 104 16.75 8.10 17.99
N GLU A 105 16.56 9.38 18.30
CA GLU A 105 16.07 9.84 19.62
C GLU A 105 14.61 9.43 19.84
N GLY A 106 13.81 9.41 18.76
CA GLY A 106 12.39 9.09 18.79
C GLY A 106 12.05 7.63 18.61
N LEU A 107 13.01 6.82 18.16
CA LEU A 107 12.79 5.47 17.66
C LEU A 107 12.07 4.51 18.63
N PRO A 108 12.39 4.46 19.96
CA PRO A 108 11.72 3.57 20.89
C PRO A 108 10.20 3.76 21.00
N SER A 109 9.71 4.97 20.75
CA SER A 109 8.28 5.33 20.84
C SER A 109 7.67 5.66 19.48
N ALA A 110 8.43 5.60 18.39
CA ALA A 110 7.99 6.01 17.05
C ALA A 110 6.76 5.26 16.57
N GLY A 111 6.69 3.94 16.80
CA GLY A 111 5.52 3.13 16.47
C GLY A 111 4.25 3.61 17.17
N GLY A 112 4.31 3.79 18.49
CA GLY A 112 3.17 4.29 19.28
C GLY A 112 2.72 5.68 18.85
N ARG A 113 3.66 6.61 18.68
CA ARG A 113 3.33 7.96 18.18
C ARG A 113 2.66 7.94 16.80
N TYR A 114 3.08 7.02 15.94
CA TYR A 114 2.49 6.89 14.60
C TYR A 114 1.06 6.34 14.67
N GLU A 115 0.81 5.34 15.53
CA GLU A 115 -0.56 4.84 15.79
C GLU A 115 -1.45 5.98 16.32
N ASP A 116 -0.95 6.76 17.29
CA ASP A 116 -1.69 7.91 17.84
C ASP A 116 -1.99 8.97 16.77
N ALA A 117 -1.06 9.22 15.86
CA ALA A 117 -1.26 10.15 14.74
C ALA A 117 -2.34 9.67 13.76
N ILE A 118 -2.38 8.37 13.45
CA ILE A 118 -3.42 7.77 12.61
C ILE A 118 -4.80 7.91 13.31
N VAL A 119 -4.86 7.61 14.60
CA VAL A 119 -6.10 7.76 15.39
C VAL A 119 -6.57 9.22 15.45
N ALA A 120 -5.65 10.15 15.69
CA ALA A 120 -5.95 11.58 15.74
C ALA A 120 -6.41 12.14 14.38
N ALA A 121 -6.00 11.50 13.27
CA ALA A 121 -6.48 11.82 11.94
C ALA A 121 -7.91 11.32 11.65
N GLY A 122 -8.47 10.48 12.51
CA GLY A 122 -9.77 9.81 12.32
C GLY A 122 -9.68 8.42 11.71
N GLY A 123 -8.47 7.87 11.57
CA GLY A 123 -8.21 6.61 10.86
C GLY A 123 -7.76 6.84 9.41
N ILE A 124 -7.64 5.76 8.65
CA ILE A 124 -7.33 5.76 7.22
C ILE A 124 -8.58 5.35 6.46
N ASP A 125 -9.07 6.20 5.56
CA ASP A 125 -10.27 5.91 4.77
C ASP A 125 -10.01 4.87 3.69
N LEU A 126 -8.84 4.94 3.03
CA LEU A 126 -8.43 3.97 2.02
C LEU A 126 -6.92 3.74 2.12
N GLN A 127 -6.53 2.47 2.33
CA GLN A 127 -5.15 2.04 2.35
C GLN A 127 -4.77 1.35 1.04
N VAL A 128 -3.90 1.98 0.27
CA VAL A 128 -3.29 1.35 -0.91
C VAL A 128 -2.22 0.37 -0.46
N LEU A 129 -2.22 -0.82 -1.05
CA LEU A 129 -1.31 -1.91 -0.73
C LEU A 129 -0.71 -2.51 -2.00
N GLY A 130 0.57 -2.87 -1.95
CA GLY A 130 1.19 -3.85 -2.81
C GLY A 130 1.35 -5.19 -2.08
N ILE A 131 1.80 -6.23 -2.78
CA ILE A 131 2.11 -7.54 -2.19
C ILE A 131 3.52 -7.99 -2.57
N GLY A 132 4.27 -8.51 -1.62
CA GLY A 132 5.54 -9.17 -1.87
C GLY A 132 5.38 -10.50 -2.60
N ALA A 133 6.43 -10.99 -3.25
CA ALA A 133 6.41 -12.32 -3.89
C ALA A 133 6.24 -13.48 -2.89
N ASP A 134 6.58 -13.24 -1.63
CA ASP A 134 6.41 -14.14 -0.48
C ASP A 134 5.10 -13.91 0.30
N GLY A 135 4.26 -12.98 -0.16
CA GLY A 135 2.98 -12.64 0.47
C GLY A 135 3.05 -11.60 1.59
N HIS A 136 4.18 -10.88 1.74
CA HIS A 136 4.25 -9.78 2.71
C HIS A 136 3.39 -8.57 2.31
N LEU A 137 2.90 -7.82 3.31
CA LEU A 137 2.33 -6.48 3.18
C LEU A 137 3.22 -5.50 3.94
N ALA A 138 3.61 -4.38 3.32
CA ALA A 138 4.63 -3.49 3.85
C ALA A 138 5.89 -4.33 4.23
N PHE A 139 6.52 -4.12 5.38
CA PHE A 139 7.60 -5.01 5.84
C PHE A 139 7.12 -6.08 6.83
N ASN A 140 5.86 -6.50 6.74
CA ASN A 140 5.37 -7.66 7.47
C ASN A 140 5.67 -8.93 6.69
N GLU A 141 6.93 -9.40 6.78
CA GLU A 141 7.41 -10.65 6.16
C GLU A 141 6.75 -11.89 6.80
N PRO A 142 6.78 -13.05 6.12
CA PRO A 142 6.28 -14.32 6.68
C PRO A 142 6.75 -14.56 8.12
N GLY A 143 5.82 -14.98 8.97
CA GLY A 143 6.03 -15.13 10.42
C GLY A 143 5.71 -13.87 11.24
N SER A 144 5.35 -12.75 10.62
CA SER A 144 4.87 -11.56 11.34
C SER A 144 3.52 -11.84 12.01
N SER A 145 3.35 -11.36 13.25
CA SER A 145 2.06 -11.46 13.94
C SER A 145 0.95 -10.76 13.17
N LEU A 146 -0.16 -11.46 12.93
CA LEU A 146 -1.35 -10.89 12.29
C LEU A 146 -2.00 -9.77 13.13
N ALA A 147 -1.70 -9.73 14.44
CA ALA A 147 -2.16 -8.70 15.38
C ALA A 147 -1.10 -7.61 15.65
N SER A 148 -0.06 -7.50 14.81
CA SER A 148 1.01 -6.52 15.01
C SER A 148 0.56 -5.09 14.75
N LEU A 149 1.08 -4.16 15.56
CA LEU A 149 0.98 -2.72 15.37
C LEU A 149 2.25 -2.17 14.72
N THR A 150 2.29 -0.86 14.48
CA THR A 150 3.47 -0.17 13.94
C THR A 150 4.68 -0.36 14.84
N ARG A 151 5.78 -0.81 14.25
CA ARG A 151 6.99 -1.19 14.97
C ARG A 151 8.23 -1.17 14.09
N ILE A 152 9.38 -1.19 14.74
CA ILE A 152 10.66 -1.44 14.07
C ILE A 152 10.75 -2.92 13.65
N LYS A 153 11.30 -3.15 12.45
CA LYS A 153 11.63 -4.48 11.92
C LYS A 153 13.06 -4.49 11.41
N THR A 154 13.73 -5.61 11.61
CA THR A 154 15.03 -5.88 10.97
C THR A 154 14.76 -6.54 9.63
N LEU A 155 15.37 -6.01 8.57
CA LEU A 155 15.26 -6.55 7.23
C LEU A 155 16.11 -7.83 7.10
N THR A 156 15.58 -8.82 6.40
CA THR A 156 16.36 -9.97 6.00
C THR A 156 17.42 -9.58 4.98
N GLU A 157 18.47 -10.36 4.87
CA GLU A 157 19.51 -10.12 3.85
C GLU A 157 18.94 -10.21 2.44
N GLN A 158 17.96 -11.09 2.22
CA GLN A 158 17.26 -11.18 0.94
C GLN A 158 16.50 -9.89 0.62
N THR A 159 15.74 -9.35 1.55
CA THR A 159 15.01 -8.08 1.38
C THR A 159 15.98 -6.93 1.11
N ARG A 160 17.14 -6.88 1.78
CA ARG A 160 18.17 -5.87 1.51
C ARG A 160 18.76 -6.03 0.10
N ARG A 161 19.04 -7.25 -0.35
CA ARG A 161 19.51 -7.50 -1.73
C ARG A 161 18.47 -7.07 -2.77
N ASP A 162 17.20 -7.37 -2.54
CA ASP A 162 16.12 -6.99 -3.48
C ASP A 162 15.98 -5.47 -3.59
N ASN A 163 16.25 -4.73 -2.49
CA ASN A 163 16.18 -3.28 -2.45
C ASN A 163 17.51 -2.59 -2.85
N ALA A 164 18.63 -3.32 -2.95
CA ALA A 164 19.94 -2.77 -3.33
C ALA A 164 19.93 -2.04 -4.67
N ARG A 165 19.04 -2.42 -5.57
CA ARG A 165 18.84 -1.76 -6.88
C ARG A 165 18.51 -0.26 -6.76
N PHE A 166 18.00 0.20 -5.62
CA PHE A 166 17.69 1.60 -5.36
C PHE A 166 18.86 2.34 -4.68
N PHE A 167 19.79 1.64 -4.05
CA PHE A 167 20.83 2.20 -3.20
C PHE A 167 22.25 2.12 -3.79
N GLY A 168 22.43 1.50 -4.93
CA GLY A 168 23.76 1.32 -5.53
C GLY A 168 24.54 0.11 -4.98
N SER A 169 24.42 -0.22 -3.69
CA SER A 169 24.97 -1.44 -3.11
C SER A 169 24.07 -1.97 -1.97
N VAL A 170 24.25 -3.26 -1.62
CA VAL A 170 23.51 -3.88 -0.50
C VAL A 170 23.93 -3.28 0.85
N ASP A 171 25.15 -2.79 0.95
CA ASP A 171 25.68 -2.22 2.19
C ASP A 171 25.08 -0.84 2.50
N ASP A 172 24.58 -0.13 1.49
CA ASP A 172 23.92 1.15 1.63
C ASP A 172 22.44 0.99 2.05
N VAL A 173 21.86 -0.21 1.91
CA VAL A 173 20.47 -0.46 2.32
C VAL A 173 20.40 -0.55 3.84
N PRO A 174 19.54 0.26 4.50
CA PRO A 174 19.37 0.20 5.95
C PRO A 174 19.03 -1.19 6.46
N HIS A 175 19.47 -1.52 7.67
CA HIS A 175 19.15 -2.80 8.31
C HIS A 175 17.75 -2.83 8.94
N HIS A 176 17.18 -1.66 9.24
CA HIS A 176 15.94 -1.52 9.97
C HIS A 176 14.95 -0.62 9.26
N VAL A 177 13.68 -0.90 9.46
CA VAL A 177 12.55 -0.09 9.02
C VAL A 177 11.55 0.06 10.14
N LEU A 178 10.82 1.17 10.15
CA LEU A 178 9.55 1.30 10.86
C LEU A 178 8.44 0.96 9.88
N THR A 179 7.53 0.05 10.24
CA THR A 179 6.44 -0.38 9.36
C THR A 179 5.13 -0.51 10.12
N GLN A 180 4.03 -0.09 9.50
CA GLN A 180 2.70 -0.41 9.99
C GLN A 180 2.56 -1.92 10.16
N GLY A 181 1.97 -2.34 11.27
CA GLY A 181 1.65 -3.73 11.49
C GLY A 181 0.38 -4.15 10.77
N LEU A 182 0.14 -5.47 10.68
CA LEU A 182 -1.04 -5.99 10.00
C LEU A 182 -2.34 -5.53 10.66
N ALA A 183 -2.41 -5.48 11.99
CA ALA A 183 -3.57 -4.96 12.69
C ALA A 183 -3.76 -3.46 12.49
N THR A 184 -2.69 -2.67 12.30
CA THR A 184 -2.79 -1.26 11.93
C THR A 184 -3.41 -1.11 10.55
N ILE A 185 -2.90 -1.85 9.56
CA ILE A 185 -3.41 -1.88 8.18
C ILE A 185 -4.90 -2.26 8.15
N LEU A 186 -5.30 -3.28 8.91
CA LEU A 186 -6.68 -3.76 8.98
C LEU A 186 -7.67 -2.79 9.65
N ARG A 187 -7.22 -1.67 10.20
CA ARG A 187 -8.11 -0.63 10.74
C ARG A 187 -8.55 0.41 9.72
N ALA A 188 -7.98 0.39 8.52
CA ALA A 188 -8.45 1.26 7.45
C ALA A 188 -9.87 0.88 7.03
N ASP A 189 -10.68 1.84 6.59
CA ASP A 189 -12.07 1.57 6.20
C ASP A 189 -12.15 0.75 4.91
N HIS A 190 -11.21 0.97 3.98
CA HIS A 190 -11.10 0.23 2.73
C HIS A 190 -9.64 -0.16 2.45
N LEU A 191 -9.39 -1.42 2.10
CA LEU A 191 -8.08 -1.92 1.69
C LEU A 191 -8.06 -2.15 0.18
N LEU A 192 -7.17 -1.46 -0.53
CA LEU A 192 -7.01 -1.54 -1.97
C LEU A 192 -5.66 -2.18 -2.30
N LEU A 193 -5.66 -3.48 -2.55
CA LEU A 193 -4.48 -4.22 -2.97
C LEU A 193 -4.33 -4.17 -4.48
N VAL A 194 -3.17 -3.72 -4.96
CA VAL A 194 -2.82 -3.76 -6.39
C VAL A 194 -1.65 -4.70 -6.61
N ALA A 195 -1.80 -5.64 -7.55
CA ALA A 195 -0.70 -6.53 -7.90
C ALA A 195 -0.66 -6.80 -9.41
N SER A 196 0.55 -6.78 -9.97
CA SER A 196 0.80 -7.03 -11.39
C SER A 196 2.01 -7.93 -11.61
N GLY A 197 1.95 -8.70 -12.70
CA GLY A 197 3.03 -9.55 -13.16
C GLY A 197 3.05 -10.95 -12.52
N LEU A 198 3.58 -11.89 -13.28
CA LEU A 198 3.58 -13.33 -12.97
C LEU A 198 4.32 -13.67 -11.65
N VAL A 199 5.32 -12.88 -11.29
CA VAL A 199 6.09 -13.07 -10.04
C VAL A 199 5.19 -12.96 -8.78
N LYS A 200 4.07 -12.28 -8.88
CA LYS A 200 3.09 -12.11 -7.79
C LYS A 200 2.04 -13.21 -7.73
N ALA A 201 1.87 -14.00 -8.77
CA ALA A 201 0.76 -14.96 -8.91
C ALA A 201 0.67 -15.97 -7.74
N GLY A 202 1.82 -16.45 -7.24
CA GLY A 202 1.83 -17.37 -6.09
C GLY A 202 1.37 -16.71 -4.79
N ALA A 203 1.87 -15.52 -4.51
CA ALA A 203 1.48 -14.73 -3.33
C ALA A 203 0.01 -14.30 -3.38
N VAL A 204 -0.47 -13.88 -4.56
CA VAL A 204 -1.88 -13.53 -4.78
C VAL A 204 -2.80 -14.74 -4.53
N ALA A 205 -2.49 -15.91 -5.08
CA ALA A 205 -3.29 -17.12 -4.84
C ALA A 205 -3.31 -17.50 -3.34
N ALA A 206 -2.15 -17.44 -2.67
CA ALA A 206 -2.07 -17.72 -1.24
C ALA A 206 -2.83 -16.68 -0.39
N ALA A 207 -2.82 -15.40 -0.79
CA ALA A 207 -3.51 -14.34 -0.08
C ALA A 207 -5.03 -14.38 -0.25
N VAL A 208 -5.52 -14.71 -1.45
CA VAL A 208 -6.94 -14.65 -1.82
C VAL A 208 -7.67 -15.96 -1.54
N GLU A 209 -7.06 -17.09 -1.91
CA GLU A 209 -7.70 -18.43 -1.89
C GLU A 209 -7.08 -19.37 -0.86
N GLY A 210 -5.91 -19.04 -0.31
CA GLY A 210 -5.24 -19.84 0.72
C GLY A 210 -5.81 -19.62 2.11
N PRO A 211 -5.37 -20.40 3.10
CA PRO A 211 -5.77 -20.19 4.48
C PRO A 211 -5.20 -18.91 5.06
N VAL A 212 -5.90 -18.26 5.99
CA VAL A 212 -5.35 -17.16 6.77
C VAL A 212 -4.19 -17.66 7.63
N SER A 213 -3.00 -17.17 7.36
CA SER A 213 -1.78 -17.66 8.01
C SER A 213 -0.69 -16.60 8.02
N ALA A 214 0.10 -16.59 9.10
CA ALA A 214 1.31 -15.77 9.16
C ALA A 214 2.39 -16.19 8.13
N SER A 215 2.27 -17.37 7.52
CA SER A 215 3.14 -17.79 6.40
C SER A 215 2.88 -17.00 5.12
N CYS A 216 1.69 -16.41 4.98
CA CYS A 216 1.34 -15.46 3.93
C CYS A 216 0.62 -14.27 4.61
N PRO A 217 1.35 -13.25 5.06
CA PRO A 217 0.76 -12.13 5.80
C PRO A 217 -0.41 -11.46 5.11
N ALA A 218 -0.37 -11.35 3.77
CA ALA A 218 -1.46 -10.78 2.98
C ALA A 218 -2.78 -11.59 3.08
N SER A 219 -2.74 -12.84 3.51
CA SER A 219 -3.95 -13.65 3.71
C SER A 219 -4.89 -13.08 4.78
N VAL A 220 -4.38 -12.21 5.67
CA VAL A 220 -5.16 -11.50 6.69
C VAL A 220 -6.23 -10.59 6.09
N LEU A 221 -6.06 -10.15 4.85
CA LEU A 221 -7.04 -9.34 4.11
C LEU A 221 -8.41 -10.05 4.01
N GLN A 222 -8.44 -11.38 4.02
CA GLN A 222 -9.68 -12.15 4.04
C GLN A 222 -10.58 -11.88 5.27
N LEU A 223 -10.01 -11.35 6.35
CA LEU A 223 -10.74 -11.02 7.58
C LEU A 223 -11.34 -9.61 7.56
N HIS A 224 -10.96 -8.78 6.59
CA HIS A 224 -11.40 -7.40 6.53
C HIS A 224 -12.73 -7.27 5.76
N PRO A 225 -13.70 -6.47 6.24
CA PRO A 225 -15.04 -6.38 5.61
C PRO A 225 -15.01 -5.73 4.23
N HIS A 226 -14.08 -4.81 3.96
CA HIS A 226 -14.01 -4.06 2.70
C HIS A 226 -12.61 -4.13 2.08
N VAL A 227 -12.42 -5.05 1.15
CA VAL A 227 -11.15 -5.26 0.44
C VAL A 227 -11.42 -5.37 -1.06
N SER A 228 -10.70 -4.57 -1.83
CA SER A 228 -10.62 -4.68 -3.29
C SER A 228 -9.22 -5.15 -3.68
N VAL A 229 -9.14 -6.23 -4.45
CA VAL A 229 -7.90 -6.82 -4.96
C VAL A 229 -7.89 -6.64 -6.48
N LEU A 230 -7.04 -5.75 -6.98
CA LEU A 230 -6.93 -5.41 -8.40
C LEU A 230 -5.71 -6.10 -9.01
N LEU A 231 -5.95 -6.92 -10.01
CA LEU A 231 -4.95 -7.81 -10.61
C LEU A 231 -4.94 -7.65 -12.13
N ASP A 232 -3.75 -7.72 -12.72
CA ASP A 232 -3.62 -8.05 -14.13
C ASP A 232 -3.76 -9.56 -14.39
N GLY A 233 -3.85 -9.96 -15.67
CA GLY A 233 -3.97 -11.35 -16.04
C GLY A 233 -2.77 -12.23 -15.59
N ALA A 234 -1.58 -11.65 -15.49
CA ALA A 234 -0.39 -12.37 -15.06
C ALA A 234 -0.35 -12.62 -13.55
N ALA A 235 -0.73 -11.62 -12.75
CA ALA A 235 -0.83 -11.76 -11.29
C ALA A 235 -1.94 -12.72 -10.86
N SER A 236 -3.01 -12.84 -11.66
CA SER A 236 -4.13 -13.76 -11.41
C SER A 236 -3.89 -15.21 -11.87
N TRP A 237 -2.75 -15.49 -12.52
CA TRP A 237 -2.47 -16.76 -13.21
C TRP A 237 -2.64 -18.02 -12.35
N ARG A 238 -2.39 -17.94 -11.04
CA ARG A 238 -2.50 -19.08 -10.12
C ARG A 238 -3.82 -19.12 -9.33
N LEU A 239 -4.76 -18.21 -9.59
CA LEU A 239 -6.09 -18.28 -8.97
C LEU A 239 -6.88 -19.44 -9.57
N GLU A 240 -7.43 -20.29 -8.71
CA GLU A 240 -8.29 -21.41 -9.10
C GLU A 240 -9.69 -20.95 -9.51
N ARG A 241 -10.15 -19.79 -8.97
CA ARG A 241 -11.49 -19.24 -9.22
C ARG A 241 -11.45 -17.98 -10.10
N ALA A 242 -10.42 -17.81 -10.94
CA ALA A 242 -10.28 -16.61 -11.77
C ALA A 242 -11.51 -16.30 -12.62
N ASP A 243 -12.15 -17.32 -13.22
CA ASP A 243 -13.34 -17.13 -14.05
C ASP A 243 -14.55 -16.70 -13.21
N HIS A 244 -14.72 -17.24 -12.01
CA HIS A 244 -15.75 -16.79 -11.07
C HIS A 244 -15.57 -15.30 -10.72
N TYR A 245 -14.36 -14.85 -10.42
CA TYR A 245 -14.10 -13.44 -10.10
C TYR A 245 -14.40 -12.52 -11.29
N ARG A 246 -14.03 -12.92 -12.51
CA ARG A 246 -14.38 -12.18 -13.74
C ARG A 246 -15.91 -12.09 -13.95
N GLU A 247 -16.62 -13.21 -13.79
CA GLU A 247 -18.06 -13.27 -13.93
C GLU A 247 -18.78 -12.36 -12.92
N VAL A 248 -18.39 -12.44 -11.65
CA VAL A 248 -18.97 -11.61 -10.58
C VAL A 248 -18.73 -10.13 -10.84
N TYR A 249 -17.52 -9.75 -11.23
CA TYR A 249 -17.20 -8.36 -11.54
C TYR A 249 -17.96 -7.85 -12.78
N ALA A 250 -18.05 -8.64 -13.83
CA ALA A 250 -18.79 -8.28 -15.05
C ALA A 250 -20.31 -8.13 -14.83
N ALA A 251 -20.88 -8.86 -13.86
CA ALA A 251 -22.28 -8.78 -13.48
C ALA A 251 -22.59 -7.75 -12.39
N LYS A 252 -21.57 -7.01 -11.94
CA LYS A 252 -21.72 -6.02 -10.86
C LYS A 252 -22.63 -4.89 -11.30
N PRO A 253 -23.61 -4.46 -10.46
CA PRO A 253 -24.44 -3.32 -10.78
C PRO A 253 -23.64 -2.01 -10.91
N ASP A 254 -23.95 -1.17 -11.90
CA ASP A 254 -23.24 0.08 -12.19
C ASP A 254 -23.18 1.07 -11.02
N TRP A 255 -24.16 1.01 -10.11
CA TRP A 255 -24.22 1.86 -8.92
C TRP A 255 -23.32 1.40 -7.76
N GLN A 256 -22.82 0.19 -7.83
CA GLN A 256 -21.97 -0.39 -6.80
C GLN A 256 -20.49 -0.10 -7.12
N GLY A 257 -19.90 0.90 -6.47
CA GLY A 257 -18.46 1.15 -6.50
C GLY A 257 -17.62 0.02 -5.88
N LEU A 258 -16.32 0.12 -5.95
CA LEU A 258 -15.38 -0.78 -5.23
C LEU A 258 -15.29 -0.39 -3.77
#